data_2c2272556e2231dee52a3dfbcbae014e
#
_entry.id   2c2272556e2231dee52a3dfbcbae014e
#
_cell.length_a   1.000
_cell.length_b   1.000
_cell.length_c   1.000
_cell.angle_alpha   90.00
_cell.angle_beta   90.00
_cell.angle_gamma   90.00
#
_symmetry.space_group_name_H-M   'P 1'
#
loop_
_entity.id
_entity.type
_entity.pdbx_description
1 polymer ?
#
loop_
_entity_poly.entity_id
_entity_poly.type
_entity_poly.pdbx_seq_one_letter_code
_entity_poly.pdbx_strand_id
1 'polypeptide(L)'
;MEDIYRFELSAEEFEKVTAGKKTIQLVVNDPKHKTFAVGNQLTFVKTLEEGETKENELFQKAEIENLLYFSNVTEAVETLGKEKCGFKPSATVEKASDIFLSNENFESIEKYGIMAVMFKLIQ
;
A
#
# COMPACT_ATOMS: atom_id res chain seq x y z
N MET A 1 -1.41 -5.25 20.35
CA MET A 1 -0.65 -5.87 19.25
C MET A 1 -1.01 -5.19 17.93
N GLU A 2 -0.01 -4.81 17.16
CA GLU A 2 -0.23 -4.18 15.86
C GLU A 2 -0.74 -5.21 14.85
N ASP A 3 -1.80 -4.85 14.10
CA ASP A 3 -2.28 -5.66 13.00
C ASP A 3 -1.54 -5.24 11.72
N ILE A 4 -0.52 -6.00 11.35
CA ILE A 4 0.32 -5.70 10.18
C ILE A 4 -0.42 -5.88 8.86
N TYR A 5 -1.56 -6.56 8.87
CA TYR A 5 -2.38 -6.80 7.68
C TYR A 5 -3.46 -5.72 7.47
N ARG A 6 -3.53 -4.75 8.38
CA ARG A 6 -4.51 -3.65 8.30
C ARG A 6 -3.82 -2.38 7.82
N PHE A 7 -4.35 -1.79 6.76
CA PHE A 7 -3.84 -0.55 6.19
C PHE A 7 -4.92 0.53 6.24
N GLU A 8 -4.62 1.64 6.88
CA GLU A 8 -5.52 2.79 6.91
C GLU A 8 -5.19 3.69 5.73
N LEU A 9 -6.20 3.99 4.92
CA LEU A 9 -6.05 4.77 3.70
C LEU A 9 -6.92 6.03 3.75
N SER A 10 -6.46 7.09 3.10
CA SER A 10 -7.30 8.27 2.88
C SER A 10 -8.52 7.88 2.04
N ALA A 11 -9.55 8.71 2.05
CA ALA A 11 -10.75 8.48 1.23
C ALA A 11 -10.39 8.31 -0.24
N GLU A 12 -9.46 9.12 -0.75
CA GLU A 12 -9.02 9.05 -2.14
C GLU A 12 -8.34 7.72 -2.47
N GLU A 13 -7.41 7.28 -1.61
CA GLU A 13 -6.73 6.00 -1.82
C GLU A 13 -7.67 4.82 -1.65
N PHE A 14 -8.56 4.87 -0.66
CA PHE A 14 -9.53 3.81 -0.43
C PHE A 14 -10.42 3.62 -1.67
N GLU A 15 -10.86 4.72 -2.28
CA GLU A 15 -11.66 4.68 -3.49
C GLU A 15 -10.89 4.03 -4.65
N LYS A 16 -9.60 4.31 -4.78
CA LYS A 16 -8.77 3.68 -5.81
C LYS A 16 -8.68 2.18 -5.62
N VAL A 17 -8.59 1.72 -4.38
CA VAL A 17 -8.57 0.28 -4.06
C VAL A 17 -9.90 -0.36 -4.45
N THR A 18 -11.01 0.20 -3.99
CA THR A 18 -12.33 -0.38 -4.26
C THR A 18 -12.72 -0.33 -5.73
N ALA A 19 -12.21 0.65 -6.47
CA ALA A 19 -12.43 0.77 -7.92
C ALA A 19 -11.51 -0.14 -8.75
N GLY A 20 -10.56 -0.83 -8.10
CA GLY A 20 -9.64 -1.71 -8.80
C GLY A 20 -8.48 -0.99 -9.51
N LYS A 21 -8.32 0.31 -9.27
CA LYS A 21 -7.23 1.10 -9.87
C LYS A 21 -5.90 0.89 -9.16
N LYS A 22 -5.95 0.82 -7.82
CA LYS A 22 -4.78 0.48 -7.02
C LYS A 22 -4.83 -1.00 -6.72
N THR A 23 -3.84 -1.75 -7.17
CA THR A 23 -3.76 -3.20 -7.00
C THR A 23 -2.48 -3.63 -6.30
N ILE A 24 -1.65 -2.67 -5.89
CA ILE A 24 -0.36 -2.92 -5.26
C ILE A 24 -0.21 -1.99 -4.05
N GLN A 25 0.15 -2.58 -2.92
CA GLN A 25 0.51 -1.82 -1.72
C GLN A 25 2.03 -1.94 -1.54
N LEU A 26 2.72 -0.80 -1.58
CA LEU A 26 4.15 -0.76 -1.32
C LEU A 26 4.39 -0.66 0.18
N VAL A 27 5.27 -1.49 0.70
CA VAL A 27 5.69 -1.46 2.10
C VAL A 27 7.20 -1.60 2.18
N VAL A 28 7.78 -1.17 3.30
CA VAL A 28 9.19 -1.45 3.58
C VAL A 28 9.30 -2.93 3.90
N ASN A 29 10.27 -3.62 3.32
CA ASN A 29 10.48 -5.05 3.54
C ASN A 29 11.20 -5.31 4.87
N ASP A 30 10.68 -4.72 5.94
CA ASP A 30 11.22 -4.86 7.30
C ASP A 30 10.83 -6.21 7.93
N PRO A 31 11.36 -6.56 9.10
CA PRO A 31 11.09 -7.86 9.72
C PRO A 31 9.61 -8.20 9.89
N LYS A 32 8.76 -7.20 10.19
CA LYS A 32 7.33 -7.49 10.37
C LYS A 32 6.62 -7.81 9.06
N HIS A 33 6.96 -7.12 7.97
CA HIS A 33 6.34 -7.35 6.67
C HIS A 33 6.92 -8.58 5.95
N LYS A 34 8.10 -9.04 6.34
CA LYS A 34 8.69 -10.26 5.77
C LYS A 34 7.86 -11.51 6.04
N THR A 35 6.92 -11.43 6.99
CA THR A 35 6.02 -12.54 7.29
C THR A 35 4.85 -12.64 6.32
N PHE A 36 4.66 -11.66 5.45
CA PHE A 36 3.62 -11.71 4.43
C PHE A 36 3.85 -12.86 3.46
N ALA A 37 2.77 -13.55 3.10
CA ALA A 37 2.83 -14.67 2.18
C ALA A 37 1.63 -14.63 1.23
N VAL A 38 1.80 -15.18 0.05
CA VAL A 38 0.70 -15.35 -0.90
C VAL A 38 -0.43 -16.11 -0.22
N GLY A 39 -1.66 -15.63 -0.38
CA GLY A 39 -2.84 -16.19 0.27
C GLY A 39 -3.23 -15.52 1.57
N ASN A 40 -2.35 -14.73 2.16
CA ASN A 40 -2.72 -13.94 3.35
C ASN A 40 -3.77 -12.90 2.97
N GLN A 41 -4.64 -12.56 3.92
CA GLN A 41 -5.66 -11.55 3.72
C GLN A 41 -5.22 -10.21 4.29
N LEU A 42 -5.53 -9.15 3.55
CA LEU A 42 -5.32 -7.76 3.97
C LEU A 42 -6.65 -7.10 4.21
N THR A 43 -6.68 -6.10 5.08
CA THR A 43 -7.86 -5.27 5.28
C THR A 43 -7.46 -3.82 5.06
N PHE A 44 -8.10 -3.18 4.08
CA PHE A 44 -7.96 -1.75 3.85
C PHE A 44 -9.12 -1.04 4.53
N VAL A 45 -8.80 0.00 5.28
CA VAL A 45 -9.80 0.75 6.06
C VAL A 45 -9.71 2.21 5.65
N LYS A 46 -10.88 2.81 5.39
CA LYS A 46 -10.95 4.23 5.12
C LYS A 46 -10.79 5.00 6.42
N THR A 47 -9.84 5.93 6.47
CA THR A 47 -9.66 6.80 7.63
C THR A 47 -10.93 7.61 7.88
N LEU A 48 -11.38 7.65 9.13
CA LEU A 48 -12.56 8.41 9.50
C LEU A 48 -12.27 9.91 9.40
N GLU A 49 -13.25 10.65 8.86
CA GLU A 49 -13.16 12.11 8.77
C GLU A 49 -13.72 12.73 10.05
N GLU A 50 -13.47 14.03 10.22
CA GLU A 50 -13.98 14.76 11.38
C GLU A 50 -15.51 14.64 11.47
N GLY A 51 -16.01 14.28 12.64
CA GLY A 51 -17.43 14.08 12.87
C GLY A 51 -17.94 12.69 12.57
N GLU A 52 -17.14 11.84 11.94
CA GLU A 52 -17.51 10.45 11.70
C GLU A 52 -17.20 9.58 12.92
N THR A 53 -17.97 8.51 13.09
CA THR A 53 -17.78 7.54 14.17
C THR A 53 -17.41 6.18 13.57
N LYS A 54 -17.09 5.21 14.44
CA LYS A 54 -16.78 3.85 13.98
C LYS A 54 -17.89 3.22 13.14
N GLU A 55 -19.13 3.67 13.31
CA GLU A 55 -20.26 3.19 12.51
C GLU A 55 -20.13 3.59 11.05
N ASN A 56 -19.36 4.65 10.77
CA ASN A 56 -19.08 5.12 9.41
C ASN A 56 -17.86 4.42 8.80
N GLU A 57 -17.19 3.54 9.54
CA GLU A 57 -15.98 2.88 9.05
C GLU A 57 -16.28 1.97 7.87
N LEU A 58 -15.57 2.22 6.78
CA LEU A 58 -15.64 1.38 5.58
C LEU A 58 -14.36 0.58 5.47
N PHE A 59 -14.48 -0.67 5.06
CA PHE A 59 -13.31 -1.52 4.86
C PHE A 59 -13.47 -2.37 3.60
N GLN A 60 -12.34 -2.82 3.07
CA GLN A 60 -12.27 -3.71 1.92
C GLN A 60 -11.23 -4.78 2.19
N LYS A 61 -11.62 -6.04 2.05
CA LYS A 61 -10.70 -7.15 2.21
C LYS A 61 -10.06 -7.52 0.87
N ALA A 62 -8.84 -7.98 0.95
CA ALA A 62 -8.07 -8.41 -0.22
C ALA A 62 -7.20 -9.59 0.14
N GLU A 63 -6.75 -10.33 -0.88
CA GLU A 63 -5.86 -11.46 -0.71
C GLU A 63 -4.57 -11.19 -1.46
N ILE A 64 -3.43 -11.52 -0.86
CA ILE A 64 -2.13 -11.36 -1.49
C ILE A 64 -1.99 -12.38 -2.62
N GLU A 65 -1.77 -11.89 -3.85
CA GLU A 65 -1.55 -12.74 -5.02
C GLU A 65 -0.08 -12.98 -5.29
N ASN A 66 0.74 -11.95 -5.04
CA ASN A 66 2.17 -12.04 -5.34
C ASN A 66 2.94 -11.01 -4.51
N LEU A 67 4.23 -11.26 -4.34
CA LEU A 67 5.14 -10.39 -3.60
C LEU A 67 6.37 -10.18 -4.47
N LEU A 68 6.72 -8.91 -4.72
CA LEU A 68 7.90 -8.55 -5.49
C LEU A 68 8.79 -7.65 -4.65
N TYR A 69 10.08 -7.69 -4.90
CA TYR A 69 11.07 -7.00 -4.07
C TYR A 69 11.91 -6.05 -4.91
N PHE A 70 12.13 -4.83 -4.39
CA PHE A 70 12.88 -3.79 -5.07
C PHE A 70 13.83 -3.12 -4.08
N SER A 71 14.91 -2.55 -4.60
CA SER A 71 15.88 -1.84 -3.76
C SER A 71 15.36 -0.48 -3.30
N ASN A 72 14.50 0.15 -4.09
CA ASN A 72 13.97 1.48 -3.80
C ASN A 72 12.61 1.69 -4.46
N VAL A 73 11.94 2.77 -4.05
CA VAL A 73 10.59 3.10 -4.54
C VAL A 73 10.58 3.44 -6.03
N THR A 74 11.58 4.17 -6.49
CA THR A 74 11.66 4.58 -7.90
C THR A 74 11.65 3.36 -8.81
N GLU A 75 12.47 2.36 -8.50
CA GLU A 75 12.52 1.11 -9.26
C GLU A 75 11.18 0.37 -9.26
N ALA A 76 10.55 0.30 -8.09
CA ALA A 76 9.25 -0.35 -7.96
C ALA A 76 8.18 0.35 -8.82
N VAL A 77 8.09 1.66 -8.74
CA VAL A 77 7.09 2.44 -9.47
C VAL A 77 7.35 2.40 -10.98
N GLU A 78 8.61 2.47 -11.40
CA GLU A 78 8.95 2.38 -12.83
C GLU A 78 8.58 1.00 -13.41
N THR A 79 8.80 -0.04 -12.64
CA THR A 79 8.52 -1.42 -13.10
C THR A 79 7.02 -1.73 -13.10
N LEU A 80 6.31 -1.32 -12.06
CA LEU A 80 4.92 -1.74 -11.82
C LEU A 80 3.87 -0.74 -12.31
N GLY A 81 4.24 0.52 -12.43
CA GLY A 81 3.32 1.58 -12.84
C GLY A 81 2.78 2.39 -11.68
N LYS A 82 2.71 3.70 -11.86
CA LYS A 82 2.28 4.65 -10.83
C LYS A 82 0.86 4.38 -10.34
N GLU A 83 -0.06 4.21 -11.27
CA GLU A 83 -1.48 4.07 -10.94
C GLU A 83 -1.76 2.81 -10.11
N LYS A 84 -1.15 1.69 -10.49
CA LYS A 84 -1.31 0.44 -9.77
C LYS A 84 -0.78 0.53 -8.33
N CYS A 85 0.25 1.33 -8.12
CA CYS A 85 0.83 1.56 -6.79
C CYS A 85 0.07 2.63 -5.98
N GLY A 86 -0.98 3.22 -6.55
CA GLY A 86 -1.83 4.17 -5.85
C GLY A 86 -1.45 5.63 -6.05
N PHE A 87 -0.54 5.94 -6.96
CA PHE A 87 -0.16 7.32 -7.27
C PHE A 87 -0.96 7.86 -8.44
N LYS A 88 -1.07 9.19 -8.51
CA LYS A 88 -1.79 9.83 -9.62
C LYS A 88 -1.07 9.58 -10.94
N PRO A 89 -1.78 9.27 -12.02
CA PRO A 89 -1.14 9.07 -13.33
C PRO A 89 -0.33 10.29 -13.80
N SER A 90 -0.73 11.50 -13.37
CA SER A 90 -0.03 12.74 -13.71
C SER A 90 1.24 12.96 -12.89
N ALA A 91 1.45 12.23 -11.80
CA ALA A 91 2.65 12.37 -10.99
C ALA A 91 3.85 11.78 -11.73
N THR A 92 5.01 12.42 -11.57
CA THR A 92 6.26 11.83 -12.06
C THR A 92 6.68 10.71 -11.12
N VAL A 93 7.56 9.82 -11.59
CA VAL A 93 8.12 8.76 -10.73
C VAL A 93 8.84 9.38 -9.54
N GLU A 94 9.57 10.47 -9.76
CA GLU A 94 10.27 11.19 -8.71
C GLU A 94 9.29 11.71 -7.65
N LYS A 95 8.18 12.29 -8.08
CA LYS A 95 7.16 12.80 -7.16
C LYS A 95 6.50 11.67 -6.36
N ALA A 96 6.22 10.54 -7.01
CA ALA A 96 5.66 9.37 -6.34
C ALA A 96 6.63 8.86 -5.27
N SER A 97 7.92 8.81 -5.57
CA SER A 97 8.95 8.41 -4.62
C SER A 97 9.01 9.36 -3.43
N ASP A 98 8.93 10.67 -3.68
CA ASP A 98 8.95 11.68 -2.61
C ASP A 98 7.73 11.52 -1.67
N ILE A 99 6.55 11.25 -2.23
CA ILE A 99 5.34 11.03 -1.45
C ILE A 99 5.52 9.81 -0.53
N PHE A 100 6.05 8.73 -1.06
CA PHE A 100 6.30 7.53 -0.26
C PHE A 100 7.31 7.81 0.85
N LEU A 101 8.42 8.46 0.51
CA LEU A 101 9.49 8.78 1.47
C LEU A 101 9.02 9.70 2.58
N SER A 102 8.04 10.56 2.33
CA SER A 102 7.50 11.46 3.36
C SER A 102 6.71 10.70 4.44
N ASN A 103 6.27 9.49 4.15
CA ASN A 103 5.48 8.67 5.07
C ASN A 103 6.26 7.50 5.68
N GLU A 104 7.49 7.27 5.24
CA GLU A 104 8.29 6.13 5.67
C GLU A 104 9.69 6.55 6.13
N ASN A 105 10.30 5.70 6.95
CA ASN A 105 11.65 5.94 7.45
C ASN A 105 12.69 5.59 6.37
N PHE A 106 13.43 6.59 5.92
CA PHE A 106 14.45 6.43 4.88
C PHE A 106 15.51 5.37 5.25
N GLU A 107 15.95 5.35 6.50
CA GLU A 107 16.95 4.39 6.95
C GLU A 107 16.45 2.95 6.84
N SER A 108 15.18 2.73 7.17
CA SER A 108 14.55 1.42 7.03
C SER A 108 14.48 0.99 5.57
N ILE A 109 14.18 1.91 4.67
CA ILE A 109 14.12 1.63 3.23
C ILE A 109 15.51 1.22 2.73
N GLU A 110 16.55 1.95 3.11
CA GLU A 110 17.91 1.62 2.71
C GLU A 110 18.33 0.25 3.22
N LYS A 111 17.96 -0.07 4.47
CA LYS A 111 18.36 -1.31 5.11
C LYS A 111 17.60 -2.53 4.59
N TYR A 112 16.30 -2.39 4.37
CA TYR A 112 15.43 -3.53 4.07
C TYR A 112 14.89 -3.58 2.64
N GLY A 113 14.91 -2.46 1.92
CA GLY A 113 14.31 -2.38 0.59
C GLY A 113 12.79 -2.28 0.64
N ILE A 114 12.17 -2.45 -0.52
CA ILE A 114 10.73 -2.29 -0.73
C ILE A 114 10.12 -3.63 -1.14
N MET A 115 8.96 -3.93 -0.57
CA MET A 115 8.16 -5.06 -1.00
C MET A 115 6.88 -4.54 -1.64
N ALA A 116 6.59 -4.99 -2.85
CA ALA A 116 5.35 -4.69 -3.53
C ALA A 116 4.37 -5.84 -3.28
N VAL A 117 3.31 -5.54 -2.54
CA VAL A 117 2.27 -6.51 -2.20
C VAL A 117 1.17 -6.41 -3.25
N MET A 118 1.13 -7.36 -4.16
CA MET A 118 0.10 -7.42 -5.20
C MET A 118 -1.10 -8.17 -4.64
N PHE A 119 -2.28 -7.57 -4.77
CA PHE A 119 -3.49 -8.13 -4.15
C PHE A 119 -4.67 -8.13 -5.11
N LYS A 120 -5.65 -8.96 -4.78
CA LYS A 120 -6.97 -8.96 -5.42
C LYS A 120 -8.04 -8.77 -4.35
N LEU A 121 -9.13 -8.12 -4.73
CA LEU A 121 -10.23 -7.88 -3.79
C LEU A 121 -10.99 -9.17 -3.49
N ILE A 122 -11.45 -9.30 -2.24
CA ILE A 122 -12.31 -10.39 -1.80
C ILE A 122 -13.70 -9.80 -1.54
N GLN A 123 -14.69 -10.39 -2.11
CA GLN A 123 -16.07 -9.95 -1.91
C GLN A 123 -16.68 -10.55 -0.64
#